data_11583776d5a7e91a83c12c7f346d96bc
#
_entry.id   11583776d5a7e91a83c12c7f346d96bc
#
_cell.length_a   1.000
_cell.length_b   1.000
_cell.length_c   1.000
_cell.angle_alpha   90.00
_cell.angle_beta   90.00
_cell.angle_gamma   90.00
#
_symmetry.space_group_name_H-M   'P 1'
#
loop_
_entity.id
_entity.type
_entity.pdbx_description
1 polymer ?
#
loop_
_entity_poly.entity_id
_entity_poly.type
_entity_poly.pdbx_seq_one_letter_code
_entity_poly.pdbx_strand_id
1 'polypeptide(L)'
;MKDLTRRKWFVWLTAYWFLFPVAGFLLLAAGVFFGYGERSYIAVHDNMDLFLAQFQMLKNTNSFLAHGVEIPFLGGISRDNLPSEMSLYTVLYMFFPTYTAYVLGILGKILLGMFSFRLLAGELFADKYVIYRPVIYMTGFVYGIVWFFPAFGFAFASIPLCVYFLIKIYRDGGKRWYLALFVYPMVSYFSYHGLFLLGYLVIAIVWLSVRDRKPVWRLMAALVVLAAGYVGCEYRLFGQMLLGGEETIRSSIVNADLSFAQILQEIGTVWKDGIFHADGVHAKVVLPVCVIYFLLLNGRYLYQRQWKKIFHDPFNFVMAFLLFNSVVYGLYDCGPLRRLVEALVPPLEGWQFNRTIFFNPFLWYGALFLVLIRLYDRGIWTMWLANGIVCAAALAVILTPNRYNDLYFTCYNRAYEHFHGTEVDELDYEQFYAPALFEEIREAIGYQGEWSAAYGLHPAVLEYNGIATLDGYLGFYSQQYKEDFRRIIAPALERVEQTRIYYDDWGARAYLYSGTDLSIVQATKTVYATDYDIYIDVDAFRELGGTYIFSRLELTNAAEAGLVQVDSFTARDGSCTVYVYRAAAK
;
A
#
# COMPACT_ATOMS: atom_id res chain seq x y z
N MET A 1 35.73 -36.86 20.25
CA MET A 1 34.76 -35.87 20.74
C MET A 1 34.79 -34.54 19.97
N LYS A 2 35.95 -33.92 19.73
CA LYS A 2 36.09 -32.65 18.97
C LYS A 2 35.59 -32.74 17.51
N ASP A 3 35.76 -33.84 16.82
CA ASP A 3 35.30 -34.03 15.42
C ASP A 3 33.78 -34.24 15.31
N LEU A 4 33.15 -34.88 16.28
CA LEU A 4 31.69 -35.08 16.33
C LEU A 4 30.97 -33.78 16.66
N THR A 5 31.56 -32.90 17.49
CA THR A 5 31.03 -31.58 17.77
C THR A 5 31.20 -30.65 16.55
N ARG A 6 32.33 -30.67 15.85
CA ARG A 6 32.51 -29.91 14.60
C ARG A 6 31.54 -30.33 13.51
N ARG A 7 31.27 -31.63 13.32
CA ARG A 7 30.25 -32.12 12.36
C ARG A 7 28.83 -31.68 12.74
N LYS A 8 28.47 -31.74 14.03
CA LYS A 8 27.14 -31.27 14.49
C LYS A 8 26.95 -29.76 14.29
N TRP A 9 27.97 -28.97 14.59
CA TRP A 9 27.96 -27.53 14.35
C TRP A 9 27.84 -27.18 12.85
N PHE A 10 28.58 -27.87 11.99
CA PHE A 10 28.52 -27.66 10.55
C PHE A 10 27.14 -28.02 9.98
N VAL A 11 26.55 -29.13 10.38
CA VAL A 11 25.19 -29.54 10.00
C VAL A 11 24.16 -28.54 10.50
N TRP A 12 24.32 -28.06 11.73
CA TRP A 12 23.42 -27.03 12.29
C TRP A 12 23.57 -25.73 11.51
N LEU A 13 24.78 -25.28 11.27
CA LEU A 13 25.03 -24.04 10.52
C LEU A 13 24.41 -24.08 9.11
N THR A 14 24.60 -25.17 8.39
CA THR A 14 24.05 -25.35 7.04
C THR A 14 22.52 -25.43 7.03
N ALA A 15 21.91 -25.94 8.10
CA ALA A 15 20.46 -26.07 8.22
C ALA A 15 19.76 -24.78 8.70
N TYR A 16 20.46 -23.88 9.42
CA TYR A 16 19.87 -22.73 10.11
C TYR A 16 20.61 -21.40 9.85
N TRP A 17 21.51 -21.33 8.87
CA TRP A 17 22.26 -20.11 8.56
C TRP A 17 21.36 -18.90 8.32
N PHE A 18 20.15 -19.11 7.79
CA PHE A 18 19.16 -18.07 7.50
C PHE A 18 18.73 -17.28 8.74
N LEU A 19 18.85 -17.84 9.94
CA LEU A 19 18.51 -17.15 11.18
C LEU A 19 19.36 -15.89 11.39
N PHE A 20 20.63 -15.90 10.96
CA PHE A 20 21.52 -14.76 11.16
C PHE A 20 21.10 -13.53 10.35
N PRO A 21 20.92 -13.60 9.01
CA PRO A 21 20.47 -12.43 8.25
C PRO A 21 19.05 -11.98 8.61
N VAL A 22 18.14 -12.91 8.91
CA VAL A 22 16.76 -12.56 9.33
C VAL A 22 16.77 -11.84 10.68
N ALA A 23 17.41 -12.42 11.70
CA ALA A 23 17.49 -11.79 13.02
C ALA A 23 18.29 -10.47 12.96
N GLY A 24 19.41 -10.46 12.24
CA GLY A 24 20.20 -9.24 12.05
C GLY A 24 19.41 -8.11 11.42
N PHE A 25 18.63 -8.41 10.38
CA PHE A 25 17.78 -7.41 9.73
C PHE A 25 16.66 -6.90 10.65
N LEU A 26 15.98 -7.80 11.35
CA LEU A 26 14.89 -7.40 12.27
C LEU A 26 15.42 -6.56 13.43
N LEU A 27 16.58 -6.92 13.99
CA LEU A 27 17.24 -6.12 15.03
C LEU A 27 17.70 -4.75 14.51
N LEU A 28 18.26 -4.72 13.28
CA LEU A 28 18.64 -3.46 12.63
C LEU A 28 17.42 -2.57 12.40
N ALA A 29 16.36 -3.10 11.80
CA ALA A 29 15.14 -2.34 11.53
C ALA A 29 14.50 -1.82 12.82
N ALA A 30 14.35 -2.68 13.84
CA ALA A 30 13.84 -2.25 15.13
C ALA A 30 14.78 -1.23 15.79
N GLY A 31 16.09 -1.44 15.76
CA GLY A 31 17.08 -0.52 16.32
C GLY A 31 17.06 0.86 15.64
N VAL A 32 16.93 0.92 14.32
CA VAL A 32 16.85 2.16 13.56
C VAL A 32 15.53 2.89 13.88
N PHE A 33 14.38 2.24 13.70
CA PHE A 33 13.09 2.90 13.88
C PHE A 33 12.83 3.31 15.34
N PHE A 34 13.13 2.48 16.32
CA PHE A 34 12.96 2.85 17.72
C PHE A 34 14.10 3.74 18.24
N GLY A 35 15.28 3.69 17.62
CA GLY A 35 16.42 4.54 18.00
C GLY A 35 16.25 5.98 17.55
N TYR A 36 15.79 6.19 16.32
CA TYR A 36 15.45 7.53 15.82
C TYR A 36 14.05 7.99 16.22
N GLY A 37 13.12 7.05 16.49
CA GLY A 37 11.74 7.37 16.81
C GLY A 37 11.07 8.18 15.70
N GLU A 38 10.28 9.16 16.05
CA GLU A 38 9.57 10.05 15.14
C GLU A 38 10.48 10.89 14.22
N ARG A 39 11.79 10.90 14.49
CA ARG A 39 12.79 11.47 13.59
C ARG A 39 13.17 10.53 12.43
N SER A 40 12.45 9.44 12.18
CA SER A 40 12.62 8.56 11.03
C SER A 40 12.00 9.19 9.77
N TYR A 41 12.63 8.95 8.60
CA TYR A 41 12.07 9.34 7.31
C TYR A 41 11.07 8.30 6.84
N ILE A 42 9.79 8.68 6.83
CA ILE A 42 8.66 7.83 6.50
C ILE A 42 8.03 8.29 5.18
N ALA A 43 7.64 7.35 4.33
CA ALA A 43 6.97 7.65 3.07
C ALA A 43 5.71 8.50 3.28
N VAL A 44 5.60 9.59 2.53
CA VAL A 44 4.46 10.51 2.64
C VAL A 44 3.27 9.99 1.85
N HIS A 45 3.46 9.68 0.57
CA HIS A 45 2.40 9.37 -0.38
C HIS A 45 1.53 8.18 0.03
N ASP A 46 0.23 8.39 0.11
CA ASP A 46 -0.81 7.46 0.54
C ASP A 46 -0.57 6.88 1.96
N ASN A 47 0.38 7.42 2.70
CA ASN A 47 0.77 6.95 4.01
C ASN A 47 0.67 8.06 5.04
N MET A 48 1.66 8.98 5.15
CA MET A 48 1.54 10.12 6.06
C MET A 48 0.47 11.12 5.60
N ASP A 49 0.30 11.30 4.29
CA ASP A 49 -0.71 12.20 3.71
C ASP A 49 -2.14 11.63 3.70
N LEU A 50 -2.33 10.41 4.23
CA LEU A 50 -3.63 9.73 4.23
C LEU A 50 -3.84 8.87 5.51
N PHE A 51 -3.36 7.63 5.52
CA PHE A 51 -3.76 6.64 6.54
C PHE A 51 -3.29 6.98 7.96
N LEU A 52 -2.06 7.47 8.12
CA LEU A 52 -1.54 7.79 9.45
C LEU A 52 -2.30 8.96 10.08
N ALA A 53 -2.61 9.98 9.27
CA ALA A 53 -3.42 11.10 9.72
C ALA A 53 -4.84 10.65 10.10
N GLN A 54 -5.49 9.80 9.29
CA GLN A 54 -6.80 9.25 9.58
C GLN A 54 -6.82 8.46 10.90
N PHE A 55 -5.84 7.60 11.14
CA PHE A 55 -5.77 6.86 12.40
C PHE A 55 -5.52 7.78 13.60
N GLN A 56 -4.66 8.79 13.45
CA GLN A 56 -4.45 9.78 14.52
C GLN A 56 -5.72 10.60 14.78
N MET A 57 -6.44 10.99 13.74
CA MET A 57 -7.72 11.70 13.85
C MET A 57 -8.78 10.85 14.56
N LEU A 58 -8.91 9.55 14.21
CA LEU A 58 -9.79 8.62 14.92
C LEU A 58 -9.43 8.49 16.40
N LYS A 59 -8.15 8.60 16.73
CA LYS A 59 -7.66 8.62 18.12
C LYS A 59 -8.03 9.93 18.83
N ASN A 60 -7.78 11.07 18.19
CA ASN A 60 -8.08 12.39 18.74
C ASN A 60 -9.57 12.56 19.05
N THR A 61 -10.44 12.00 18.20
CA THR A 61 -11.90 12.03 18.34
C THR A 61 -12.47 10.87 19.14
N ASN A 62 -11.62 9.92 19.59
CA ASN A 62 -12.04 8.68 20.28
C ASN A 62 -13.13 7.89 19.50
N SER A 63 -13.02 7.84 18.19
CA SER A 63 -14.09 7.36 17.30
C SER A 63 -13.80 6.01 16.61
N PHE A 64 -12.75 5.28 16.99
CA PHE A 64 -12.45 3.97 16.36
C PHE A 64 -13.65 3.03 16.32
N LEU A 65 -14.40 2.94 17.41
CA LEU A 65 -15.56 2.04 17.54
C LEU A 65 -16.92 2.74 17.33
N ALA A 66 -16.90 4.05 17.05
CA ALA A 66 -18.13 4.81 16.88
C ALA A 66 -18.84 4.48 15.55
N HIS A 67 -20.16 4.67 15.52
CA HIS A 67 -21.03 4.51 14.35
C HIS A 67 -21.89 5.75 14.19
N GLY A 68 -22.13 6.15 12.94
CA GLY A 68 -23.02 7.24 12.62
C GLY A 68 -22.57 8.59 13.18
N VAL A 69 -21.28 8.75 13.50
CA VAL A 69 -20.68 10.01 13.94
C VAL A 69 -19.92 10.65 12.79
N GLU A 70 -19.94 11.96 12.74
CA GLU A 70 -19.13 12.74 11.81
C GLU A 70 -17.72 12.93 12.38
N ILE A 71 -16.75 12.82 11.50
CA ILE A 71 -15.32 13.07 11.76
C ILE A 71 -14.98 14.42 11.13
N PRO A 72 -14.21 15.29 11.80
CA PRO A 72 -13.91 16.65 11.34
C PRO A 72 -12.90 16.67 10.16
N PHE A 73 -13.27 16.08 9.05
CA PHE A 73 -12.48 15.82 7.86
C PHE A 73 -13.38 15.93 6.62
N LEU A 74 -12.94 16.61 5.57
CA LEU A 74 -13.72 16.85 4.35
C LEU A 74 -15.13 17.41 4.67
N GLY A 75 -15.19 18.46 5.52
CA GLY A 75 -16.43 19.12 5.90
C GLY A 75 -17.39 18.30 6.76
N GLY A 76 -16.92 17.19 7.33
CA GLY A 76 -17.72 16.25 8.12
C GLY A 76 -18.03 14.97 7.35
N ILE A 77 -17.18 13.96 7.52
CA ILE A 77 -17.38 12.65 6.89
C ILE A 77 -17.85 11.62 7.90
N SER A 78 -18.72 10.71 7.49
CA SER A 78 -19.12 9.60 8.36
C SER A 78 -17.90 8.74 8.73
N ARG A 79 -17.78 8.37 10.01
CA ARG A 79 -16.80 7.40 10.52
C ARG A 79 -16.83 6.09 9.72
N ASP A 80 -17.99 5.72 9.20
CA ASP A 80 -18.18 4.48 8.47
C ASP A 80 -17.50 4.47 7.08
N ASN A 81 -17.04 5.62 6.61
CA ASN A 81 -16.21 5.75 5.40
C ASN A 81 -14.70 5.53 5.67
N LEU A 82 -14.27 5.37 6.91
CA LEU A 82 -12.88 5.19 7.28
C LEU A 82 -12.57 3.70 7.60
N PRO A 83 -11.28 3.29 7.66
CA PRO A 83 -10.89 1.89 7.83
C PRO A 83 -11.59 1.20 9.00
N SER A 84 -12.00 -0.07 8.78
CA SER A 84 -12.65 -0.89 9.79
C SER A 84 -11.71 -1.25 10.94
N GLU A 85 -12.22 -1.19 12.16
CA GLU A 85 -11.53 -1.63 13.39
C GLU A 85 -11.30 -3.14 13.44
N MET A 86 -11.98 -3.91 12.60
CA MET A 86 -11.75 -5.35 12.51
C MET A 86 -10.46 -5.72 11.77
N SER A 87 -9.82 -4.77 11.08
CA SER A 87 -8.50 -4.99 10.51
C SER A 87 -7.42 -5.02 11.58
N LEU A 88 -6.53 -6.02 11.56
CA LEU A 88 -5.39 -6.12 12.47
C LEU A 88 -4.47 -4.88 12.37
N TYR A 89 -4.34 -4.30 11.18
CA TYR A 89 -3.56 -3.08 11.00
C TYR A 89 -4.19 -1.90 11.76
N THR A 90 -5.50 -1.69 11.66
CA THR A 90 -6.24 -0.67 12.43
C THR A 90 -6.14 -0.92 13.93
N VAL A 91 -6.22 -2.18 14.37
CA VAL A 91 -6.09 -2.57 15.78
C VAL A 91 -4.76 -2.07 16.39
N LEU A 92 -3.66 -2.09 15.64
CA LEU A 92 -2.39 -1.56 16.14
C LEU A 92 -2.52 -0.07 16.53
N TYR A 93 -3.21 0.73 15.71
CA TYR A 93 -3.40 2.16 15.99
C TYR A 93 -4.39 2.43 17.13
N MET A 94 -5.29 1.51 17.43
CA MET A 94 -6.16 1.65 18.61
C MET A 94 -5.38 1.55 19.93
N PHE A 95 -4.34 0.71 19.96
CA PHE A 95 -3.63 0.40 21.21
C PHE A 95 -2.27 1.07 21.36
N PHE A 96 -1.61 1.47 20.26
CA PHE A 96 -0.27 2.05 20.30
C PHE A 96 -0.26 3.49 19.76
N PRO A 97 0.71 4.33 20.17
CA PRO A 97 0.97 5.62 19.50
C PRO A 97 1.16 5.42 18.01
N THR A 98 0.73 6.39 17.20
CA THR A 98 0.62 6.25 15.74
C THR A 98 1.93 5.83 15.08
N TYR A 99 3.05 6.46 15.43
CA TYR A 99 4.36 6.05 14.95
C TYR A 99 4.73 4.62 15.36
N THR A 100 4.53 4.28 16.64
CA THR A 100 4.81 2.92 17.15
C THR A 100 3.96 1.87 16.45
N ALA A 101 2.66 2.12 16.23
CA ALA A 101 1.76 1.25 15.49
C ALA A 101 2.25 1.01 14.06
N TYR A 102 2.73 2.06 13.40
CA TYR A 102 3.33 1.98 12.08
C TYR A 102 4.56 1.06 12.03
N VAL A 103 5.51 1.26 12.94
CA VAL A 103 6.72 0.41 13.04
C VAL A 103 6.35 -1.05 13.32
N LEU A 104 5.41 -1.30 14.25
CA LEU A 104 4.91 -2.64 14.55
C LEU A 104 4.22 -3.25 13.31
N GLY A 105 3.53 -2.45 12.51
CA GLY A 105 2.98 -2.85 11.21
C GLY A 105 4.04 -3.33 10.23
N ILE A 106 5.16 -2.60 10.09
CA ILE A 106 6.29 -3.01 9.24
C ILE A 106 6.88 -4.34 9.71
N LEU A 107 7.22 -4.45 11.00
CA LEU A 107 7.81 -5.66 11.56
C LEU A 107 6.84 -6.85 11.49
N GLY A 108 5.57 -6.60 11.79
CA GLY A 108 4.50 -7.60 11.68
C GLY A 108 4.30 -8.12 10.26
N LYS A 109 4.34 -7.24 9.26
CA LYS A 109 4.29 -7.60 7.84
C LYS A 109 5.43 -8.56 7.45
N ILE A 110 6.65 -8.24 7.87
CA ILE A 110 7.83 -9.07 7.57
C ILE A 110 7.66 -10.47 8.16
N LEU A 111 7.28 -10.56 9.42
CA LEU A 111 7.05 -11.84 10.10
C LEU A 111 5.88 -12.61 9.48
N LEU A 112 4.79 -11.92 9.13
CA LEU A 112 3.63 -12.52 8.48
C LEU A 112 4.00 -13.08 7.10
N GLY A 113 4.74 -12.33 6.28
CA GLY A 113 5.21 -12.78 4.97
C GLY A 113 6.09 -14.03 5.07
N MET A 114 7.06 -14.01 5.97
CA MET A 114 7.94 -15.16 6.21
C MET A 114 7.15 -16.39 6.72
N PHE A 115 6.25 -16.19 7.68
CA PHE A 115 5.48 -17.27 8.27
C PHE A 115 4.47 -17.86 7.29
N SER A 116 3.72 -17.03 6.56
CA SER A 116 2.73 -17.45 5.57
C SER A 116 3.38 -18.24 4.43
N PHE A 117 4.52 -17.75 3.92
CA PHE A 117 5.28 -18.44 2.88
C PHE A 117 5.81 -19.79 3.37
N ARG A 118 6.36 -19.83 4.60
CA ARG A 118 6.79 -21.09 5.23
C ARG A 118 5.67 -22.11 5.34
N LEU A 119 4.48 -21.71 5.76
CA LEU A 119 3.34 -22.62 5.88
C LEU A 119 2.94 -23.20 4.52
N LEU A 120 2.85 -22.36 3.51
CA LEU A 120 2.49 -22.78 2.15
C LEU A 120 3.55 -23.70 1.55
N ALA A 121 4.82 -23.29 1.56
CA ALA A 121 5.90 -24.09 1.00
C ALA A 121 6.12 -25.38 1.78
N GLY A 122 5.97 -25.37 3.11
CA GLY A 122 6.04 -26.56 3.96
C GLY A 122 4.91 -27.57 3.68
N GLU A 123 3.71 -27.11 3.31
CA GLU A 123 2.61 -27.98 2.91
C GLU A 123 2.80 -28.57 1.51
N LEU A 124 3.32 -27.76 0.57
CA LEU A 124 3.53 -28.20 -0.81
C LEU A 124 4.71 -29.16 -0.97
N PHE A 125 5.74 -29.02 -0.13
CA PHE A 125 7.01 -29.78 -0.21
C PHE A 125 7.33 -30.47 1.12
N ALA A 126 6.34 -31.05 1.76
CA ALA A 126 6.43 -31.65 3.11
C ALA A 126 7.52 -32.73 3.22
N ASP A 127 7.65 -33.57 2.22
CA ASP A 127 8.63 -34.65 2.12
C ASP A 127 10.08 -34.16 2.05
N LYS A 128 10.32 -32.97 1.51
CA LYS A 128 11.62 -32.33 1.37
C LYS A 128 11.81 -31.09 2.27
N TYR A 129 10.88 -30.83 3.16
CA TYR A 129 10.89 -29.63 3.99
C TYR A 129 12.21 -29.37 4.71
N VAL A 130 12.82 -30.44 5.28
CA VAL A 130 14.06 -30.31 6.04
C VAL A 130 15.22 -29.85 5.13
N ILE A 131 15.27 -30.35 3.89
CA ILE A 131 16.30 -29.99 2.90
C ILE A 131 16.09 -28.56 2.42
N TYR A 132 14.84 -28.16 2.12
CA TYR A 132 14.51 -26.85 1.59
C TYR A 132 14.34 -25.77 2.66
N ARG A 133 14.42 -26.12 3.94
CA ARG A 133 14.19 -25.19 5.06
C ARG A 133 14.91 -23.84 4.89
N PRO A 134 16.22 -23.78 4.61
CA PRO A 134 16.91 -22.48 4.48
C PRO A 134 16.29 -21.60 3.39
N VAL A 135 16.06 -22.16 2.20
CA VAL A 135 15.52 -21.40 1.07
C VAL A 135 14.03 -21.06 1.25
N ILE A 136 13.26 -21.89 1.97
CA ILE A 136 11.86 -21.58 2.33
C ILE A 136 11.81 -20.33 3.21
N TYR A 137 12.60 -20.31 4.29
CA TYR A 137 12.61 -19.16 5.21
C TYR A 137 13.21 -17.91 4.57
N MET A 138 14.29 -18.06 3.81
CA MET A 138 14.92 -16.92 3.13
C MET A 138 14.01 -16.33 2.05
N THR A 139 13.35 -17.14 1.23
CA THR A 139 12.40 -16.61 0.23
C THR A 139 11.20 -15.95 0.91
N GLY A 140 10.67 -16.56 1.98
CA GLY A 140 9.59 -15.95 2.77
C GLY A 140 10.02 -14.65 3.45
N PHE A 141 11.25 -14.57 3.94
CA PHE A 141 11.82 -13.34 4.48
C PHE A 141 11.96 -12.26 3.40
N VAL A 142 12.53 -12.60 2.23
CA VAL A 142 12.68 -11.65 1.12
C VAL A 142 11.31 -11.14 0.68
N TYR A 143 10.32 -12.02 0.55
CA TYR A 143 8.95 -11.62 0.26
C TYR A 143 8.37 -10.70 1.33
N GLY A 144 8.63 -10.98 2.62
CA GLY A 144 8.17 -10.16 3.75
C GLY A 144 8.80 -8.78 3.82
N ILE A 145 10.06 -8.62 3.41
CA ILE A 145 10.76 -7.31 3.40
C ILE A 145 10.47 -6.47 2.16
N VAL A 146 9.81 -7.01 1.12
CA VAL A 146 9.41 -6.20 -0.05
C VAL A 146 8.57 -5.00 0.44
N TRP A 147 8.89 -3.84 -0.10
CA TRP A 147 8.30 -2.56 0.31
C TRP A 147 6.96 -2.34 -0.39
N PHE A 148 5.95 -3.03 0.13
CA PHE A 148 4.56 -2.82 -0.30
C PHE A 148 3.98 -1.55 0.30
N PHE A 149 2.90 -1.10 -0.28
CA PHE A 149 2.08 -0.03 0.25
C PHE A 149 1.73 -0.30 1.73
N PRO A 150 2.15 0.55 2.69
CA PRO A 150 2.17 0.17 4.12
C PRO A 150 0.81 -0.22 4.68
N ALA A 151 -0.25 0.54 4.36
CA ALA A 151 -1.59 0.26 4.87
C ALA A 151 -2.13 -1.11 4.46
N PHE A 152 -1.68 -1.66 3.33
CA PHE A 152 -2.05 -2.98 2.83
C PHE A 152 -0.93 -4.01 2.95
N GLY A 153 0.13 -3.70 3.67
CA GLY A 153 1.28 -4.57 3.84
C GLY A 153 0.93 -5.97 4.36
N PHE A 154 0.00 -6.06 5.31
CA PHE A 154 -0.49 -7.35 5.82
C PHE A 154 -1.25 -8.12 4.75
N ALA A 155 -2.05 -7.46 3.92
CA ALA A 155 -2.80 -8.11 2.85
C ALA A 155 -1.87 -8.77 1.83
N PHE A 156 -0.83 -8.05 1.38
CA PHE A 156 0.20 -8.63 0.52
C PHE A 156 0.92 -9.82 1.20
N ALA A 157 1.43 -9.62 2.41
CA ALA A 157 2.21 -10.61 3.14
C ALA A 157 1.40 -11.89 3.46
N SER A 158 0.08 -11.78 3.56
CA SER A 158 -0.83 -12.89 3.90
C SER A 158 -1.35 -13.70 2.71
N ILE A 159 -1.09 -13.31 1.46
CA ILE A 159 -1.55 -14.07 0.28
C ILE A 159 -1.17 -15.57 0.37
N PRO A 160 0.10 -15.95 0.69
CA PRO A 160 0.46 -17.34 0.84
C PRO A 160 -0.33 -18.07 1.94
N LEU A 161 -0.75 -17.37 3.00
CA LEU A 161 -1.56 -17.92 4.09
C LEU A 161 -2.96 -18.30 3.63
N CYS A 162 -3.62 -17.45 2.82
CA CYS A 162 -4.91 -17.77 2.21
C CYS A 162 -4.81 -19.02 1.34
N VAL A 163 -3.82 -19.09 0.46
CA VAL A 163 -3.58 -20.25 -0.40
C VAL A 163 -3.34 -21.51 0.44
N TYR A 164 -2.56 -21.40 1.52
CA TYR A 164 -2.34 -22.51 2.45
C TYR A 164 -3.66 -23.01 3.06
N PHE A 165 -4.52 -22.12 3.57
CA PHE A 165 -5.81 -22.53 4.15
C PHE A 165 -6.71 -23.22 3.12
N LEU A 166 -6.77 -22.70 1.89
CA LEU A 166 -7.54 -23.31 0.81
C LEU A 166 -7.03 -24.70 0.43
N ILE A 167 -5.70 -24.92 0.41
CA ILE A 167 -5.11 -26.25 0.18
C ILE A 167 -5.45 -27.19 1.33
N LYS A 168 -5.37 -26.74 2.59
CA LYS A 168 -5.75 -27.55 3.75
C LYS A 168 -7.24 -27.92 3.74
N ILE A 169 -8.12 -27.00 3.37
CA ILE A 169 -9.56 -27.29 3.22
C ILE A 169 -9.78 -28.30 2.10
N TYR A 170 -9.13 -28.12 0.97
CA TYR A 170 -9.28 -29.05 -0.17
C TYR A 170 -8.84 -30.48 0.19
N ARG A 171 -7.66 -30.62 0.84
CA ARG A 171 -7.09 -31.93 1.22
C ARG A 171 -7.76 -32.54 2.43
N ASP A 172 -7.80 -31.81 3.55
CA ASP A 172 -8.17 -32.34 4.86
C ASP A 172 -9.66 -32.10 5.18
N GLY A 173 -10.22 -30.92 4.82
CA GLY A 173 -11.62 -30.54 5.08
C GLY A 173 -11.94 -30.30 6.56
N GLY A 174 -10.93 -30.09 7.43
CA GLY A 174 -11.11 -29.90 8.87
C GLY A 174 -11.76 -28.55 9.21
N LYS A 175 -12.72 -28.53 10.14
CA LYS A 175 -13.47 -27.33 10.57
C LYS A 175 -12.57 -26.16 10.99
N ARG A 176 -11.41 -26.44 11.60
CA ARG A 176 -10.43 -25.41 12.03
C ARG A 176 -9.93 -24.57 10.86
N TRP A 177 -9.83 -25.14 9.66
CA TRP A 177 -9.36 -24.42 8.49
C TRP A 177 -10.41 -23.45 7.93
N TYR A 178 -11.69 -23.81 8.02
CA TYR A 178 -12.78 -22.89 7.71
C TYR A 178 -12.84 -21.73 8.70
N LEU A 179 -12.62 -21.98 10.00
CA LEU A 179 -12.54 -20.92 11.00
C LEU A 179 -11.34 -19.99 10.73
N ALA A 180 -10.17 -20.57 10.43
CA ALA A 180 -8.99 -19.78 10.07
C ALA A 180 -9.22 -18.94 8.80
N LEU A 181 -9.92 -19.50 7.82
CA LEU A 181 -10.28 -18.78 6.59
C LEU A 181 -11.32 -17.67 6.84
N PHE A 182 -12.27 -17.90 7.77
CA PHE A 182 -13.25 -16.89 8.18
C PHE A 182 -12.58 -15.67 8.85
N VAL A 183 -11.54 -15.90 9.64
CA VAL A 183 -10.78 -14.86 10.35
C VAL A 183 -9.72 -14.19 9.46
N TYR A 184 -9.31 -14.84 8.36
CA TYR A 184 -8.27 -14.35 7.44
C TYR A 184 -8.46 -12.89 6.98
N PRO A 185 -9.68 -12.39 6.70
CA PRO A 185 -9.90 -11.00 6.32
C PRO A 185 -9.39 -9.95 7.31
N MET A 186 -9.15 -10.28 8.58
CA MET A 186 -8.51 -9.37 9.54
C MET A 186 -7.08 -8.96 9.12
N VAL A 187 -6.41 -9.74 8.27
CA VAL A 187 -5.08 -9.44 7.71
C VAL A 187 -5.13 -9.18 6.20
N SER A 188 -6.32 -8.98 5.64
CA SER A 188 -6.53 -8.73 4.22
C SER A 188 -7.60 -7.65 4.04
N TYR A 189 -7.71 -7.10 2.82
CA TYR A 189 -8.73 -6.10 2.49
C TYR A 189 -9.54 -6.56 1.29
N PHE A 190 -10.87 -6.45 1.38
CA PHE A 190 -11.76 -6.80 0.28
C PHE A 190 -11.49 -5.99 -0.97
N SER A 191 -11.40 -4.67 -0.82
CA SER A 191 -11.22 -3.72 -1.92
C SER A 191 -9.88 -3.85 -2.66
N TYR A 192 -8.85 -4.41 -2.00
CA TYR A 192 -7.52 -4.59 -2.61
C TYR A 192 -7.27 -6.02 -3.10
N HIS A 193 -7.59 -7.02 -2.29
CA HIS A 193 -7.26 -8.41 -2.57
C HIS A 193 -8.47 -9.34 -2.52
N GLY A 194 -9.46 -9.06 -1.67
CA GLY A 194 -10.53 -9.99 -1.35
C GLY A 194 -11.38 -10.39 -2.53
N LEU A 195 -11.82 -9.42 -3.35
CA LEU A 195 -12.60 -9.70 -4.54
C LEU A 195 -11.84 -10.63 -5.50
N PHE A 196 -10.54 -10.37 -5.70
CA PHE A 196 -9.70 -11.17 -6.60
C PHE A 196 -9.42 -12.56 -6.03
N LEU A 197 -9.22 -12.68 -4.71
CA LEU A 197 -9.10 -13.99 -4.05
C LEU A 197 -10.37 -14.82 -4.21
N LEU A 198 -11.54 -14.20 -4.06
CA LEU A 198 -12.83 -14.87 -4.34
C LEU A 198 -12.94 -15.26 -5.81
N GLY A 199 -12.58 -14.37 -6.74
CA GLY A 199 -12.57 -14.64 -8.18
C GLY A 199 -11.63 -15.80 -8.55
N TYR A 200 -10.40 -15.79 -8.07
CA TYR A 200 -9.45 -16.89 -8.30
C TYR A 200 -9.92 -18.19 -7.67
N LEU A 201 -10.57 -18.14 -6.51
CA LEU A 201 -11.16 -19.33 -5.89
C LEU A 201 -12.30 -19.89 -6.74
N VAL A 202 -13.17 -19.04 -7.32
CA VAL A 202 -14.21 -19.48 -8.26
C VAL A 202 -13.58 -20.17 -9.48
N ILE A 203 -12.55 -19.57 -10.07
CA ILE A 203 -11.84 -20.17 -11.21
C ILE A 203 -11.24 -21.53 -10.82
N ALA A 204 -10.61 -21.62 -9.65
CA ALA A 204 -10.06 -22.88 -9.14
C ALA A 204 -11.15 -23.95 -8.91
N ILE A 205 -12.30 -23.57 -8.35
CA ILE A 205 -13.46 -24.47 -8.15
C ILE A 205 -13.95 -25.01 -9.50
N VAL A 206 -14.15 -24.12 -10.47
CA VAL A 206 -14.61 -24.53 -11.82
C VAL A 206 -13.59 -25.48 -12.46
N TRP A 207 -12.32 -25.09 -12.50
CA TRP A 207 -11.26 -25.89 -13.08
C TRP A 207 -11.12 -27.27 -12.44
N LEU A 208 -11.10 -27.34 -11.11
CA LEU A 208 -11.00 -28.60 -10.37
C LEU A 208 -12.25 -29.47 -10.58
N SER A 209 -13.44 -28.85 -10.59
CA SER A 209 -14.70 -29.59 -10.80
C SER A 209 -14.77 -30.22 -12.20
N VAL A 210 -14.31 -29.48 -13.24
CA VAL A 210 -14.23 -30.01 -14.61
C VAL A 210 -13.18 -31.10 -14.71
N ARG A 211 -11.99 -30.89 -14.14
CA ARG A 211 -10.90 -31.88 -14.15
C ARG A 211 -11.31 -33.19 -13.49
N ASP A 212 -11.91 -33.11 -12.29
CA ASP A 212 -12.24 -34.26 -11.46
C ASP A 212 -13.65 -34.82 -11.80
N ARG A 213 -14.36 -34.16 -12.73
CA ARG A 213 -15.76 -34.50 -13.14
C ARG A 213 -16.73 -34.61 -11.96
N LYS A 214 -16.53 -33.81 -10.93
CA LYS A 214 -17.38 -33.73 -9.73
C LYS A 214 -17.24 -32.37 -9.06
N PRO A 215 -18.31 -31.86 -8.41
CA PRO A 215 -18.23 -30.60 -7.70
C PRO A 215 -17.28 -30.68 -6.49
N VAL A 216 -16.49 -29.64 -6.27
CA VAL A 216 -15.55 -29.55 -5.14
C VAL A 216 -16.22 -28.81 -3.99
N TRP A 217 -17.19 -29.47 -3.33
CA TRP A 217 -18.04 -28.88 -2.27
C TRP A 217 -17.24 -28.21 -1.15
N ARG A 218 -16.06 -28.75 -0.80
CA ARG A 218 -15.20 -28.15 0.23
C ARG A 218 -14.75 -26.74 -0.12
N LEU A 219 -14.33 -26.52 -1.35
CA LEU A 219 -13.92 -25.19 -1.81
C LEU A 219 -15.13 -24.27 -2.07
N MET A 220 -16.28 -24.82 -2.46
CA MET A 220 -17.51 -24.02 -2.55
C MET A 220 -17.93 -23.51 -1.17
N ALA A 221 -17.87 -24.36 -0.14
CA ALA A 221 -18.08 -23.92 1.24
C ALA A 221 -17.01 -22.90 1.70
N ALA A 222 -15.74 -23.08 1.30
CA ALA A 222 -14.68 -22.14 1.60
C ALA A 222 -14.92 -20.77 0.96
N LEU A 223 -15.46 -20.72 -0.27
CA LEU A 223 -15.84 -19.49 -0.95
C LEU A 223 -16.90 -18.71 -0.13
N VAL A 224 -17.93 -19.38 0.34
CA VAL A 224 -18.98 -18.76 1.17
C VAL A 224 -18.41 -18.27 2.50
N VAL A 225 -17.56 -19.08 3.15
CA VAL A 225 -16.92 -18.72 4.43
C VAL A 225 -16.00 -17.52 4.28
N LEU A 226 -15.19 -17.48 3.22
CA LEU A 226 -14.29 -16.36 2.96
C LEU A 226 -15.07 -15.08 2.64
N ALA A 227 -16.11 -15.17 1.82
CA ALA A 227 -16.99 -14.04 1.52
C ALA A 227 -17.68 -13.51 2.79
N ALA A 228 -18.22 -14.39 3.64
CA ALA A 228 -18.81 -14.02 4.92
C ALA A 228 -17.78 -13.37 5.86
N GLY A 229 -16.53 -13.86 5.86
CA GLY A 229 -15.44 -13.28 6.62
C GLY A 229 -15.12 -11.85 6.15
N TYR A 230 -15.08 -11.59 4.83
CA TYR A 230 -14.89 -10.23 4.30
C TYR A 230 -16.03 -9.29 4.65
N VAL A 231 -17.29 -9.76 4.49
CA VAL A 231 -18.46 -8.95 4.89
C VAL A 231 -18.40 -8.61 6.38
N GLY A 232 -18.03 -9.58 7.24
CA GLY A 232 -17.93 -9.34 8.68
C GLY A 232 -16.77 -8.43 9.06
N CYS A 233 -15.62 -8.52 8.36
CA CYS A 233 -14.46 -7.70 8.66
C CYS A 233 -14.59 -6.26 8.13
N GLU A 234 -15.12 -6.10 6.92
CA GLU A 234 -15.34 -4.80 6.29
C GLU A 234 -16.83 -4.40 6.27
N TYR A 235 -17.55 -4.73 7.34
CA TYR A 235 -18.99 -4.48 7.44
C TYR A 235 -19.39 -3.01 7.25
N ARG A 236 -18.51 -2.06 7.59
CA ARG A 236 -18.71 -0.62 7.35
C ARG A 236 -18.76 -0.34 5.85
N LEU A 237 -17.79 -0.85 5.08
CA LEU A 237 -17.76 -0.70 3.62
C LEU A 237 -19.03 -1.30 2.99
N PHE A 238 -19.38 -2.54 3.37
CA PHE A 238 -20.59 -3.19 2.85
C PHE A 238 -21.87 -2.47 3.28
N GLY A 239 -21.89 -1.93 4.49
CA GLY A 239 -23.01 -1.09 4.97
C GLY A 239 -23.19 0.16 4.12
N GLN A 240 -22.12 0.88 3.81
CA GLN A 240 -22.16 2.05 2.93
C GLN A 240 -22.57 1.67 1.49
N MET A 241 -22.03 0.60 0.93
CA MET A 241 -22.37 0.15 -0.42
C MET A 241 -23.84 -0.27 -0.57
N LEU A 242 -24.44 -0.87 0.47
CA LEU A 242 -25.80 -1.44 0.38
C LEU A 242 -26.87 -0.50 0.94
N LEU A 243 -26.55 0.36 1.90
CA LEU A 243 -27.50 1.18 2.65
C LEU A 243 -27.22 2.68 2.54
N GLY A 244 -26.04 3.10 2.08
CA GLY A 244 -25.58 4.50 2.11
C GLY A 244 -26.39 5.42 1.21
N GLY A 245 -26.83 4.98 0.06
CA GLY A 245 -27.71 5.73 -0.85
C GLY A 245 -27.10 7.00 -1.47
N GLU A 246 -25.93 7.45 -1.03
CA GLU A 246 -25.25 8.62 -1.57
C GLU A 246 -24.32 8.26 -2.72
N GLU A 247 -24.36 9.08 -3.77
CA GLU A 247 -23.42 8.98 -4.87
C GLU A 247 -22.03 9.46 -4.42
N THR A 248 -21.02 8.62 -4.64
CA THR A 248 -19.64 8.94 -4.29
C THR A 248 -18.84 9.35 -5.53
N ILE A 249 -17.71 10.00 -5.33
CA ILE A 249 -16.79 10.38 -6.42
C ILE A 249 -16.36 9.21 -7.30
N ARG A 250 -16.58 7.96 -6.85
CA ARG A 250 -16.25 6.76 -7.63
C ARG A 250 -17.05 6.64 -8.92
N SER A 251 -18.29 7.09 -8.94
CA SER A 251 -19.16 7.06 -10.13
C SER A 251 -18.72 8.05 -11.22
N SER A 252 -17.98 9.10 -10.84
CA SER A 252 -17.52 10.16 -11.75
C SER A 252 -16.07 10.04 -12.19
N ILE A 253 -15.34 8.98 -11.76
CA ILE A 253 -13.94 8.78 -12.15
C ILE A 253 -13.84 8.50 -13.65
N VAL A 254 -13.07 9.33 -14.34
CA VAL A 254 -12.70 9.13 -15.75
C VAL A 254 -11.45 8.26 -15.82
N ASN A 255 -11.59 7.08 -16.39
CA ASN A 255 -10.47 6.17 -16.60
C ASN A 255 -9.78 6.43 -17.94
N ALA A 256 -8.48 6.16 -18.00
CA ALA A 256 -7.71 6.27 -19.22
C ALA A 256 -8.30 5.40 -20.37
N ASP A 257 -8.13 5.86 -21.60
CA ASP A 257 -8.44 5.09 -22.82
C ASP A 257 -7.19 5.10 -23.70
N LEU A 258 -6.39 4.05 -23.58
CA LEU A 258 -5.09 3.93 -24.23
C LEU A 258 -5.21 3.29 -25.62
N SER A 259 -4.36 3.71 -26.53
CA SER A 259 -4.18 3.04 -27.82
C SER A 259 -3.57 1.64 -27.66
N PHE A 260 -3.79 0.75 -28.63
CA PHE A 260 -3.26 -0.61 -28.57
C PHE A 260 -1.73 -0.66 -28.40
N ALA A 261 -0.99 0.27 -28.99
CA ALA A 261 0.46 0.34 -28.82
C ALA A 261 0.86 0.71 -27.39
N GLN A 262 0.17 1.66 -26.79
CA GLN A 262 0.38 2.04 -25.39
C GLN A 262 0.02 0.89 -24.43
N ILE A 263 -1.09 0.18 -24.69
CA ILE A 263 -1.48 -1.01 -23.91
C ILE A 263 -0.37 -2.08 -23.94
N LEU A 264 0.20 -2.39 -25.12
CA LEU A 264 1.29 -3.35 -25.23
C LEU A 264 2.56 -2.88 -24.51
N GLN A 265 2.87 -1.61 -24.60
CA GLN A 265 3.99 -1.01 -23.86
C GLN A 265 3.78 -1.12 -22.36
N GLU A 266 2.59 -0.81 -21.88
CA GLU A 266 2.24 -0.89 -20.47
C GLU A 266 2.32 -2.32 -19.94
N ILE A 267 1.76 -3.32 -20.67
CA ILE A 267 1.90 -4.73 -20.33
C ILE A 267 3.37 -5.12 -20.14
N GLY A 268 4.24 -4.69 -21.07
CA GLY A 268 5.67 -4.97 -21.00
C GLY A 268 6.33 -4.29 -19.79
N THR A 269 5.98 -3.04 -19.53
CA THR A 269 6.52 -2.25 -18.42
C THR A 269 6.12 -2.86 -17.08
N VAL A 270 4.83 -3.12 -16.85
CA VAL A 270 4.39 -3.67 -15.55
C VAL A 270 4.86 -5.10 -15.31
N TRP A 271 5.02 -5.90 -16.38
CA TRP A 271 5.60 -7.24 -16.26
C TRP A 271 7.07 -7.19 -15.83
N LYS A 272 7.84 -6.24 -16.38
CA LYS A 272 9.26 -6.08 -16.14
C LYS A 272 9.56 -5.36 -14.81
N ASP A 273 8.90 -4.22 -14.58
CA ASP A 273 9.26 -3.29 -13.50
C ASP A 273 8.24 -3.29 -12.34
N GLY A 274 7.06 -3.92 -12.52
CA GLY A 274 5.97 -3.87 -11.54
C GLY A 274 5.20 -2.55 -11.59
N ILE A 275 4.41 -2.31 -10.56
CA ILE A 275 3.67 -1.06 -10.39
C ILE A 275 3.99 -0.43 -9.05
N PHE A 276 3.71 0.84 -8.96
CA PHE A 276 4.02 1.73 -7.84
C PHE A 276 3.60 1.21 -6.45
N HIS A 277 2.39 0.65 -6.29
CA HIS A 277 1.90 0.13 -5.00
C HIS A 277 2.25 -1.34 -4.75
N ALA A 278 2.75 -2.05 -5.76
CA ALA A 278 3.05 -3.48 -5.72
C ALA A 278 4.39 -3.80 -6.39
N ASP A 279 5.36 -2.89 -6.26
CA ASP A 279 6.73 -3.12 -6.74
C ASP A 279 7.38 -4.22 -5.92
N GLY A 280 7.67 -5.33 -6.59
CA GLY A 280 8.36 -6.48 -5.97
C GLY A 280 9.87 -6.38 -6.02
N VAL A 281 10.45 -5.30 -6.55
CA VAL A 281 11.90 -5.16 -6.79
C VAL A 281 12.48 -6.35 -7.59
N HIS A 282 11.60 -7.06 -8.30
CA HIS A 282 11.93 -8.31 -8.98
C HIS A 282 12.83 -8.11 -10.20
N ALA A 283 12.76 -6.94 -10.84
CA ALA A 283 13.54 -6.61 -12.04
C ALA A 283 15.06 -6.79 -11.85
N LYS A 284 15.58 -6.58 -10.64
CA LYS A 284 17.02 -6.58 -10.37
C LYS A 284 17.65 -7.98 -10.31
N VAL A 285 16.98 -8.93 -9.67
CA VAL A 285 17.53 -10.28 -9.44
C VAL A 285 16.53 -11.37 -9.84
N VAL A 286 15.28 -11.27 -9.42
CA VAL A 286 14.29 -12.34 -9.58
C VAL A 286 13.96 -12.57 -11.04
N LEU A 287 13.65 -11.50 -11.78
CA LEU A 287 13.29 -11.56 -13.20
C LEU A 287 14.41 -12.16 -14.05
N PRO A 288 15.67 -11.67 -14.03
CA PRO A 288 16.73 -12.28 -14.85
C PRO A 288 16.96 -13.75 -14.50
N VAL A 289 16.94 -14.14 -13.23
CA VAL A 289 17.05 -15.54 -12.82
C VAL A 289 15.90 -16.38 -13.37
N CYS A 290 14.67 -15.91 -13.25
CA CYS A 290 13.48 -16.62 -13.76
C CYS A 290 13.47 -16.71 -15.29
N VAL A 291 13.86 -15.65 -16.00
CA VAL A 291 13.91 -15.64 -17.47
C VAL A 291 14.99 -16.59 -17.97
N ILE A 292 16.21 -16.52 -17.42
CA ILE A 292 17.29 -17.46 -17.79
C ILE A 292 16.85 -18.90 -17.55
N TYR A 293 16.25 -19.16 -16.37
CA TYR A 293 15.77 -20.50 -16.06
C TYR A 293 14.64 -20.95 -17.00
N PHE A 294 13.70 -20.06 -17.35
CA PHE A 294 12.62 -20.33 -18.30
C PHE A 294 13.17 -20.76 -19.67
N LEU A 295 14.15 -20.04 -20.17
CA LEU A 295 14.80 -20.36 -21.46
C LEU A 295 15.52 -21.72 -21.40
N LEU A 296 16.30 -21.98 -20.34
CA LEU A 296 17.03 -23.23 -20.17
C LEU A 296 16.08 -24.43 -19.99
N LEU A 297 15.03 -24.28 -19.19
CA LEU A 297 14.05 -25.34 -18.94
C LEU A 297 13.29 -25.72 -20.20
N ASN A 298 12.73 -24.71 -20.86
CA ASN A 298 11.90 -24.93 -22.04
C ASN A 298 12.75 -25.31 -23.25
N GLY A 299 13.95 -24.75 -23.42
CA GLY A 299 14.90 -25.19 -24.42
C GLY A 299 15.23 -26.68 -24.28
N ARG A 300 15.44 -27.17 -23.04
CA ARG A 300 15.62 -28.60 -22.77
C ARG A 300 14.38 -29.43 -23.12
N TYR A 301 13.17 -28.97 -22.75
CA TYR A 301 11.93 -29.68 -23.09
C TYR A 301 11.73 -29.76 -24.61
N LEU A 302 12.02 -28.68 -25.35
CA LEU A 302 11.97 -28.63 -26.81
C LEU A 302 12.97 -29.58 -27.43
N TYR A 303 14.23 -29.54 -27.00
CA TYR A 303 15.29 -30.41 -27.48
C TYR A 303 14.94 -31.90 -27.26
N GLN A 304 14.37 -32.24 -26.11
CA GLN A 304 13.94 -33.60 -25.75
C GLN A 304 12.58 -33.98 -26.35
N ARG A 305 11.93 -33.10 -27.14
CA ARG A 305 10.59 -33.29 -27.72
C ARG A 305 9.50 -33.55 -26.67
N GLN A 306 9.65 -33.02 -25.45
CA GLN A 306 8.74 -33.20 -24.32
C GLN A 306 7.72 -32.04 -24.21
N TRP A 307 7.06 -31.67 -25.31
CA TRP A 307 6.16 -30.52 -25.42
C TRP A 307 5.08 -30.47 -24.32
N LYS A 308 4.54 -31.61 -23.94
CA LYS A 308 3.52 -31.68 -22.89
C LYS A 308 4.03 -31.17 -21.55
N LYS A 309 5.32 -31.33 -21.23
CA LYS A 309 5.90 -30.87 -19.98
C LYS A 309 5.92 -29.34 -19.89
N ILE A 310 6.04 -28.63 -21.00
CA ILE A 310 6.01 -27.16 -21.02
C ILE A 310 4.72 -26.65 -20.38
N PHE A 311 3.58 -27.26 -20.70
CA PHE A 311 2.26 -26.85 -20.20
C PHE A 311 1.90 -27.40 -18.82
N HIS A 312 2.63 -28.41 -18.33
CA HIS A 312 2.34 -29.04 -17.03
C HIS A 312 3.37 -28.67 -15.94
N ASP A 313 4.42 -27.93 -16.30
CA ASP A 313 5.44 -27.52 -15.33
C ASP A 313 4.92 -26.38 -14.45
N PRO A 314 4.94 -26.54 -13.10
CA PRO A 314 4.43 -25.50 -12.19
C PRO A 314 5.14 -24.15 -12.35
N PHE A 315 6.44 -24.13 -12.68
CA PHE A 315 7.16 -22.90 -12.93
C PHE A 315 6.63 -22.15 -14.15
N ASN A 316 6.40 -22.86 -15.25
CA ASN A 316 5.83 -22.26 -16.46
C ASN A 316 4.40 -21.76 -16.24
N PHE A 317 3.62 -22.46 -15.40
CA PHE A 317 2.29 -22.00 -15.01
C PHE A 317 2.37 -20.65 -14.24
N VAL A 318 3.29 -20.52 -13.29
CA VAL A 318 3.47 -19.26 -12.56
C VAL A 318 3.92 -18.15 -13.50
N MET A 319 4.87 -18.42 -14.41
CA MET A 319 5.31 -17.43 -15.41
C MET A 319 4.17 -16.98 -16.35
N ALA A 320 3.32 -17.92 -16.77
CA ALA A 320 2.13 -17.60 -17.58
C ALA A 320 1.11 -16.77 -16.80
N PHE A 321 0.96 -17.04 -15.48
CA PHE A 321 0.03 -16.30 -14.63
C PHE A 321 0.54 -14.86 -14.35
N LEU A 322 1.85 -14.68 -14.17
CA LEU A 322 2.49 -13.35 -14.12
C LEU A 322 2.17 -12.52 -15.37
N LEU A 323 2.32 -13.13 -16.55
CA LEU A 323 1.98 -12.47 -17.82
C LEU A 323 0.48 -12.19 -17.93
N PHE A 324 -0.37 -13.13 -17.52
CA PHE A 324 -1.82 -12.96 -17.51
C PHE A 324 -2.25 -11.73 -16.69
N ASN A 325 -1.74 -11.57 -15.46
CA ASN A 325 -2.05 -10.40 -14.64
C ASN A 325 -1.58 -9.10 -15.29
N SER A 326 -0.40 -9.11 -15.94
CA SER A 326 0.10 -7.93 -16.66
C SER A 326 -0.76 -7.60 -17.88
N VAL A 327 -1.26 -8.61 -18.60
CA VAL A 327 -2.20 -8.42 -19.72
C VAL A 327 -3.53 -7.85 -19.22
N VAL A 328 -4.07 -8.37 -18.12
CA VAL A 328 -5.30 -7.83 -17.51
C VAL A 328 -5.11 -6.38 -17.09
N TYR A 329 -3.92 -6.04 -16.56
CA TYR A 329 -3.58 -4.67 -16.17
C TYR A 329 -3.65 -3.72 -17.38
N GLY A 330 -2.93 -3.98 -18.45
CA GLY A 330 -2.96 -3.10 -19.63
C GLY A 330 -4.31 -3.10 -20.36
N LEU A 331 -5.05 -4.22 -20.37
CA LEU A 331 -6.38 -4.28 -20.98
C LEU A 331 -7.45 -3.50 -20.19
N TYR A 332 -7.21 -3.17 -18.94
CA TYR A 332 -8.09 -2.30 -18.17
C TYR A 332 -8.23 -0.92 -18.81
N ASP A 333 -7.16 -0.39 -19.36
CA ASP A 333 -7.13 0.92 -20.03
C ASP A 333 -7.57 0.87 -21.51
N CYS A 334 -8.09 -0.29 -21.97
CA CYS A 334 -8.81 -0.42 -23.23
C CYS A 334 -10.28 -0.03 -23.02
N GLY A 335 -10.65 1.22 -23.28
CA GLY A 335 -11.99 1.76 -23.04
C GLY A 335 -13.13 0.91 -23.62
N PRO A 336 -13.09 0.46 -24.89
CA PRO A 336 -14.13 -0.42 -25.46
C PRO A 336 -14.30 -1.73 -24.69
N LEU A 337 -13.20 -2.36 -24.25
CA LEU A 337 -13.25 -3.62 -23.50
C LEU A 337 -13.80 -3.37 -22.08
N ARG A 338 -13.34 -2.32 -21.41
CA ARG A 338 -13.81 -1.97 -20.07
C ARG A 338 -15.32 -1.72 -20.07
N ARG A 339 -15.82 -0.86 -20.96
CA ARG A 339 -17.26 -0.58 -21.11
C ARG A 339 -18.07 -1.84 -21.41
N LEU A 340 -17.52 -2.77 -22.20
CA LEU A 340 -18.17 -4.06 -22.45
C LEU A 340 -18.28 -4.91 -21.18
N VAL A 341 -17.22 -4.98 -20.37
CA VAL A 341 -17.21 -5.72 -19.10
C VAL A 341 -18.20 -5.12 -18.11
N GLU A 342 -18.21 -3.80 -17.97
CA GLU A 342 -19.14 -3.06 -17.10
C GLU A 342 -20.61 -3.25 -17.55
N ALA A 343 -20.88 -3.21 -18.84
CA ALA A 343 -22.23 -3.46 -19.39
C ALA A 343 -22.71 -4.91 -19.17
N LEU A 344 -21.79 -5.89 -19.23
CA LEU A 344 -22.13 -7.31 -19.00
C LEU A 344 -22.27 -7.64 -17.51
N VAL A 345 -21.53 -6.95 -16.66
CA VAL A 345 -21.49 -7.18 -15.19
C VAL A 345 -21.57 -5.82 -14.48
N PRO A 346 -22.75 -5.17 -14.43
CA PRO A 346 -22.90 -3.84 -13.85
C PRO A 346 -22.29 -3.65 -12.44
N PRO A 347 -22.29 -4.65 -11.54
CA PRO A 347 -21.63 -4.52 -10.23
C PRO A 347 -20.11 -4.30 -10.30
N LEU A 348 -19.49 -4.46 -11.48
CA LEU A 348 -18.06 -4.18 -11.71
C LEU A 348 -17.80 -2.76 -12.21
N GLU A 349 -18.82 -1.94 -12.37
CA GLU A 349 -18.68 -0.52 -12.72
C GLU A 349 -17.84 0.20 -11.66
N GLY A 350 -16.82 0.93 -12.10
CA GLY A 350 -15.87 1.58 -11.21
C GLY A 350 -14.88 0.65 -10.48
N TRP A 351 -14.93 -0.67 -10.70
CA TRP A 351 -13.96 -1.60 -10.15
C TRP A 351 -12.68 -1.65 -10.98
N GLN A 352 -11.58 -1.46 -10.28
CA GLN A 352 -10.23 -1.54 -10.86
C GLN A 352 -9.77 -3.00 -10.96
N PHE A 353 -10.26 -3.76 -11.96
CA PHE A 353 -9.88 -5.16 -12.13
C PHE A 353 -8.41 -5.33 -12.55
N ASN A 354 -7.71 -4.28 -12.95
CA ASN A 354 -6.27 -4.25 -13.13
C ASN A 354 -5.49 -4.55 -11.84
N ARG A 355 -6.11 -4.44 -10.67
CA ARG A 355 -5.48 -4.79 -9.37
C ARG A 355 -5.12 -6.26 -9.22
N THR A 356 -5.46 -7.14 -10.16
CA THR A 356 -4.88 -8.49 -10.25
C THR A 356 -3.36 -8.47 -10.26
N ILE A 357 -2.75 -7.37 -10.74
CA ILE A 357 -1.29 -7.16 -10.71
C ILE A 357 -0.70 -7.20 -9.30
N PHE A 358 -1.48 -6.92 -8.25
CA PHE A 358 -1.05 -6.97 -6.85
C PHE A 358 -0.63 -8.38 -6.38
N PHE A 359 -0.98 -9.41 -7.14
CA PHE A 359 -0.54 -10.78 -6.87
C PHE A 359 0.84 -11.08 -7.50
N ASN A 360 1.32 -10.26 -8.43
CA ASN A 360 2.59 -10.50 -9.11
C ASN A 360 3.81 -10.56 -8.18
N PRO A 361 3.96 -9.74 -7.13
CA PRO A 361 5.08 -9.91 -6.20
C PRO A 361 5.12 -11.32 -5.58
N PHE A 362 3.99 -11.84 -5.11
CA PHE A 362 3.92 -13.21 -4.58
C PHE A 362 4.28 -14.25 -5.65
N LEU A 363 3.80 -14.08 -6.87
CA LEU A 363 4.09 -15.01 -7.99
C LEU A 363 5.56 -14.95 -8.40
N TRP A 364 6.19 -13.77 -8.44
CA TRP A 364 7.62 -13.63 -8.73
C TRP A 364 8.50 -14.36 -7.71
N TYR A 365 8.25 -14.15 -6.41
CA TYR A 365 9.00 -14.86 -5.36
C TYR A 365 8.65 -16.33 -5.29
N GLY A 366 7.43 -16.73 -5.66
CA GLY A 366 7.04 -18.11 -5.88
C GLY A 366 7.79 -18.77 -7.04
N ALA A 367 7.92 -18.08 -8.18
CA ALA A 367 8.71 -18.53 -9.32
C ALA A 367 10.20 -18.70 -8.95
N LEU A 368 10.77 -17.68 -8.29
CA LEU A 368 12.13 -17.75 -7.76
C LEU A 368 12.31 -18.99 -6.87
N PHE A 369 11.42 -19.19 -5.91
CA PHE A 369 11.47 -20.34 -5.00
C PHE A 369 11.47 -21.67 -5.77
N LEU A 370 10.66 -21.81 -6.81
CA LEU A 370 10.65 -23.01 -7.65
C LEU A 370 11.98 -23.24 -8.39
N VAL A 371 12.66 -22.17 -8.78
CA VAL A 371 14.04 -22.26 -9.33
C VAL A 371 15.01 -22.73 -8.26
N LEU A 372 14.97 -22.09 -7.07
CA LEU A 372 15.91 -22.37 -5.98
C LEU A 372 15.85 -23.83 -5.49
N ILE A 373 14.63 -24.38 -5.28
CA ILE A 373 14.49 -25.80 -4.87
C ILE A 373 15.02 -26.77 -5.91
N ARG A 374 14.89 -26.45 -7.20
CA ARG A 374 15.45 -27.28 -8.27
C ARG A 374 16.97 -27.21 -8.34
N LEU A 375 17.57 -26.09 -7.93
CA LEU A 375 19.02 -25.98 -7.73
C LEU A 375 19.47 -26.80 -6.51
N TYR A 376 18.69 -26.82 -5.43
CA TYR A 376 18.96 -27.66 -4.26
C TYR A 376 19.00 -29.15 -4.61
N ASP A 377 18.12 -29.62 -5.51
CA ASP A 377 18.05 -31.02 -5.93
C ASP A 377 19.22 -31.47 -6.81
N ARG A 378 20.05 -30.54 -7.34
CA ARG A 378 21.15 -30.89 -8.26
C ARG A 378 22.48 -31.18 -7.57
N GLY A 379 22.69 -30.70 -6.34
CA GLY A 379 23.90 -30.93 -5.58
C GLY A 379 24.40 -29.75 -4.78
N ILE A 380 25.55 -29.93 -4.11
CA ILE A 380 26.06 -28.95 -3.13
C ILE A 380 26.39 -27.59 -3.75
N TRP A 381 27.03 -27.58 -4.93
CA TRP A 381 27.43 -26.34 -5.59
C TRP A 381 26.23 -25.50 -6.05
N THR A 382 25.21 -26.16 -6.59
CA THR A 382 23.96 -25.50 -7.01
C THR A 382 23.12 -25.07 -5.81
N MET A 383 23.21 -25.77 -4.67
CA MET A 383 22.63 -25.34 -3.39
C MET A 383 23.27 -24.03 -2.91
N TRP A 384 24.59 -23.90 -2.95
CA TRP A 384 25.26 -22.65 -2.60
C TRP A 384 24.92 -21.51 -3.57
N LEU A 385 24.80 -21.82 -4.86
CA LEU A 385 24.31 -20.84 -5.85
C LEU A 385 22.90 -20.36 -5.51
N ALA A 386 22.00 -21.28 -5.15
CA ALA A 386 20.64 -20.93 -4.75
C ALA A 386 20.63 -20.01 -3.50
N ASN A 387 21.46 -20.31 -2.50
CA ASN A 387 21.61 -19.46 -1.32
C ASN A 387 22.16 -18.08 -1.71
N GLY A 388 23.15 -18.01 -2.59
CA GLY A 388 23.68 -16.75 -3.12
C GLY A 388 22.62 -15.91 -3.84
N ILE A 389 21.80 -16.54 -4.67
CA ILE A 389 20.70 -15.87 -5.39
C ILE A 389 19.68 -15.27 -4.42
N VAL A 390 19.23 -16.01 -3.41
CA VAL A 390 18.23 -15.50 -2.47
C VAL A 390 18.80 -14.40 -1.58
N CYS A 391 20.08 -14.46 -1.21
CA CYS A 391 20.77 -13.37 -0.51
C CYS A 391 20.91 -12.13 -1.40
N ALA A 392 21.24 -12.30 -2.69
CA ALA A 392 21.29 -11.19 -3.64
C ALA A 392 19.91 -10.54 -3.82
N ALA A 393 18.84 -11.33 -3.85
CA ALA A 393 17.48 -10.81 -3.89
C ALA A 393 17.13 -10.02 -2.61
N ALA A 394 17.54 -10.51 -1.43
CA ALA A 394 17.36 -9.77 -0.17
C ALA A 394 18.10 -8.43 -0.20
N LEU A 395 19.37 -8.44 -0.60
CA LEU A 395 20.16 -7.21 -0.71
C LEU A 395 19.57 -6.23 -1.73
N ALA A 396 19.07 -6.74 -2.86
CA ALA A 396 18.41 -5.90 -3.86
C ALA A 396 17.19 -5.18 -3.29
N VAL A 397 16.36 -5.86 -2.47
CA VAL A 397 15.21 -5.24 -1.80
C VAL A 397 15.67 -4.21 -0.77
N ILE A 398 16.62 -4.57 0.10
CA ILE A 398 17.09 -3.71 1.20
C ILE A 398 17.72 -2.42 0.67
N LEU A 399 18.55 -2.52 -0.38
CA LEU A 399 19.36 -1.42 -0.90
C LEU A 399 18.68 -0.61 -2.03
N THR A 400 17.46 -0.96 -2.43
CA THR A 400 16.77 -0.19 -3.45
C THR A 400 16.06 1.01 -2.83
N PRO A 401 16.34 2.24 -3.29
CA PRO A 401 15.62 3.44 -2.89
C PRO A 401 14.20 3.41 -3.49
N ASN A 402 13.34 2.58 -2.93
CA ASN A 402 11.93 2.52 -3.28
C ASN A 402 11.13 3.44 -2.38
N ARG A 403 10.02 4.02 -2.87
CA ARG A 403 9.20 5.00 -2.16
C ARG A 403 8.83 4.58 -0.73
N TYR A 404 8.51 3.31 -0.52
CA TYR A 404 8.12 2.78 0.80
C TYR A 404 9.28 2.08 1.53
N ASN A 405 10.54 2.30 1.11
CA ASN A 405 11.72 1.78 1.81
C ASN A 405 12.20 2.77 2.89
N ASP A 406 11.37 2.97 3.91
CA ASP A 406 11.63 3.91 5.00
C ASP A 406 12.93 3.61 5.75
N LEU A 407 13.28 2.31 5.88
CA LEU A 407 14.53 1.92 6.50
C LEU A 407 15.75 2.44 5.72
N TYR A 408 15.69 2.31 4.38
CA TYR A 408 16.74 2.84 3.51
C TYR A 408 16.86 4.37 3.65
N PHE A 409 15.74 5.09 3.51
CA PHE A 409 15.75 6.55 3.57
C PHE A 409 16.13 7.06 4.95
N THR A 410 15.68 6.42 6.04
CA THR A 410 16.10 6.78 7.40
C THR A 410 17.60 6.59 7.57
N CYS A 411 18.14 5.43 7.17
CA CYS A 411 19.58 5.18 7.27
C CYS A 411 20.41 6.12 6.37
N TYR A 412 19.97 6.30 5.12
CA TYR A 412 20.69 7.10 4.14
C TYR A 412 20.70 8.58 4.52
N ASN A 413 19.53 9.17 4.82
CA ASN A 413 19.44 10.59 5.14
C ASN A 413 20.15 10.91 6.46
N ARG A 414 19.99 10.08 7.51
CA ARG A 414 20.70 10.29 8.78
C ARG A 414 22.23 10.10 8.65
N ALA A 415 22.68 9.17 7.82
CA ALA A 415 24.10 9.04 7.52
C ALA A 415 24.61 10.26 6.71
N TYR A 416 23.85 10.72 5.73
CA TYR A 416 24.19 11.90 4.94
C TYR A 416 24.34 13.13 5.83
N GLU A 417 23.37 13.41 6.69
CA GLU A 417 23.41 14.53 7.65
C GLU A 417 24.63 14.45 8.58
N HIS A 418 24.90 13.25 9.10
CA HIS A 418 26.04 13.03 9.99
C HIS A 418 27.40 13.29 9.31
N PHE A 419 27.58 12.80 8.09
CA PHE A 419 28.88 12.89 7.40
C PHE A 419 29.10 14.24 6.70
N HIS A 420 28.03 14.93 6.27
CA HIS A 420 28.15 16.21 5.56
C HIS A 420 27.92 17.41 6.48
N GLY A 421 27.34 17.22 7.66
CA GLY A 421 27.02 18.31 8.58
C GLY A 421 25.93 19.26 8.06
N THR A 422 25.14 18.82 7.09
CA THR A 422 24.01 19.56 6.50
C THR A 422 22.76 18.70 6.56
N GLU A 423 21.64 19.30 6.92
CA GLU A 423 20.36 18.62 6.92
C GLU A 423 19.86 18.39 5.48
N VAL A 424 19.12 17.31 5.26
CA VAL A 424 18.41 17.07 4.00
C VAL A 424 17.16 17.95 3.95
N ASP A 425 16.67 18.22 2.72
CA ASP A 425 15.49 19.06 2.51
C ASP A 425 14.17 18.32 2.82
N GLU A 426 14.17 16.98 2.78
CA GLU A 426 13.02 16.17 3.13
C GLU A 426 12.67 16.32 4.62
N LEU A 427 11.36 16.34 4.94
CA LEU A 427 10.85 16.34 6.30
C LEU A 427 10.82 14.90 6.84
N ASP A 428 11.31 14.69 8.05
CA ASP A 428 11.07 13.46 8.79
C ASP A 428 9.64 13.44 9.36
N TYR A 429 9.25 12.34 10.03
CA TYR A 429 7.88 12.16 10.52
C TYR A 429 7.47 13.26 11.50
N GLU A 430 8.34 13.61 12.46
CA GLU A 430 8.07 14.67 13.45
C GLU A 430 7.96 16.05 12.79
N GLN A 431 8.87 16.36 11.87
CA GLN A 431 8.88 17.62 11.12
C GLN A 431 7.67 17.75 10.18
N PHE A 432 7.23 16.64 9.57
CA PHE A 432 6.08 16.64 8.67
C PHE A 432 4.78 17.01 9.38
N TYR A 433 4.52 16.41 10.55
CA TYR A 433 3.31 16.69 11.32
C TYR A 433 3.46 17.89 12.26
N ALA A 434 4.68 18.23 12.68
CA ALA A 434 5.03 19.35 13.54
C ALA A 434 4.10 19.53 14.75
N PRO A 435 3.84 18.51 15.60
CA PRO A 435 2.78 18.56 16.60
C PRO A 435 2.98 19.68 17.61
N ALA A 436 4.20 19.97 18.04
CA ALA A 436 4.48 21.05 18.98
C ALA A 436 4.16 22.44 18.40
N LEU A 437 4.43 22.65 17.08
CA LEU A 437 4.10 23.89 16.37
C LEU A 437 2.58 24.08 16.31
N PHE A 438 1.83 23.03 15.95
CA PHE A 438 0.38 23.13 15.82
C PHE A 438 -0.34 23.21 17.18
N GLU A 439 0.24 22.70 18.25
CA GLU A 439 -0.24 22.95 19.62
C GLU A 439 -0.12 24.43 19.97
N GLU A 440 1.06 25.04 19.74
CA GLU A 440 1.30 26.48 19.93
C GLU A 440 0.34 27.34 19.09
N ILE A 441 0.14 27.00 17.81
CA ILE A 441 -0.78 27.71 16.93
C ILE A 441 -2.22 27.65 17.49
N ARG A 442 -2.71 26.46 17.84
CA ARG A 442 -4.07 26.28 18.36
C ARG A 442 -4.32 27.07 19.63
N GLU A 443 -3.34 27.12 20.53
CA GLU A 443 -3.41 27.93 21.75
C GLU A 443 -3.44 29.43 21.42
N ALA A 444 -2.54 29.88 20.56
CA ALA A 444 -2.40 31.31 20.21
C ALA A 444 -3.64 31.90 19.54
N ILE A 445 -4.28 31.13 18.63
CA ILE A 445 -5.50 31.61 17.93
C ILE A 445 -6.78 31.29 18.71
N GLY A 446 -6.69 30.59 19.85
CA GLY A 446 -7.85 30.17 20.64
C GLY A 446 -8.78 29.22 19.88
N TYR A 447 -8.22 28.27 19.10
CA TYR A 447 -8.95 27.35 18.22
C TYR A 447 -10.03 26.54 18.96
N GLN A 448 -11.27 26.58 18.43
CA GLN A 448 -12.43 25.91 19.04
C GLN A 448 -13.08 24.85 18.14
N GLY A 449 -12.42 24.43 17.06
CA GLY A 449 -12.95 23.45 16.12
C GLY A 449 -13.48 24.06 14.81
N GLU A 450 -13.06 25.26 14.49
CA GLU A 450 -13.43 25.94 13.25
C GLU A 450 -12.91 25.20 12.02
N TRP A 451 -13.73 25.13 10.98
CA TRP A 451 -13.34 24.53 9.72
C TRP A 451 -12.21 25.30 9.05
N SER A 452 -11.21 24.57 8.60
CA SER A 452 -9.97 25.12 8.08
C SER A 452 -9.58 24.45 6.77
N ALA A 453 -8.57 25.02 6.08
CA ALA A 453 -7.93 24.37 4.94
C ALA A 453 -6.41 24.62 4.94
N ALA A 454 -5.68 23.76 4.26
CA ALA A 454 -4.23 23.81 4.14
C ALA A 454 -3.80 24.36 2.78
N TYR A 455 -2.76 25.24 2.78
CA TYR A 455 -2.16 25.74 1.55
C TYR A 455 -0.62 25.62 1.62
N GLY A 456 -0.03 24.91 0.67
CA GLY A 456 1.42 24.63 0.69
C GLY A 456 1.86 23.57 1.70
N LEU A 457 0.91 22.94 2.41
CA LEU A 457 1.12 21.75 3.25
C LEU A 457 0.02 20.74 2.99
N HIS A 458 0.27 19.48 3.35
CA HIS A 458 -0.76 18.43 3.25
C HIS A 458 -1.88 18.67 4.27
N PRO A 459 -3.16 18.61 3.90
CA PRO A 459 -4.27 18.66 4.86
C PRO A 459 -4.13 17.66 6.00
N ALA A 460 -3.54 16.50 5.72
CA ALA A 460 -3.20 15.47 6.70
C ALA A 460 -2.41 16.00 7.92
N VAL A 461 -1.66 17.09 7.78
CA VAL A 461 -0.97 17.74 8.89
C VAL A 461 -1.97 18.36 9.85
N LEU A 462 -2.99 19.04 9.34
CA LEU A 462 -4.07 19.62 10.15
C LEU A 462 -4.89 18.51 10.83
N GLU A 463 -5.29 17.51 10.05
CA GLU A 463 -6.04 16.34 10.51
C GLU A 463 -5.32 15.61 11.67
N TYR A 464 -4.02 15.37 11.52
CA TYR A 464 -3.18 14.75 12.54
C TYR A 464 -3.18 15.54 13.86
N ASN A 465 -3.16 16.86 13.75
CA ASN A 465 -3.11 17.79 14.88
C ASN A 465 -4.49 18.18 15.43
N GLY A 466 -5.58 17.52 15.01
CA GLY A 466 -6.91 17.74 15.53
C GLY A 466 -7.55 19.06 15.08
N ILE A 467 -7.16 19.56 13.92
CA ILE A 467 -7.79 20.72 13.27
C ILE A 467 -8.80 20.20 12.24
N ALA A 468 -10.02 20.69 12.32
CA ALA A 468 -11.09 20.33 11.39
C ALA A 468 -10.81 20.86 9.97
N THR A 469 -10.95 20.02 8.96
CA THR A 469 -10.59 20.38 7.59
C THR A 469 -11.75 20.27 6.60
N LEU A 470 -11.85 21.26 5.71
CA LEU A 470 -12.68 21.20 4.51
C LEU A 470 -11.99 20.48 3.37
N ASP A 471 -10.66 20.52 3.34
CA ASP A 471 -9.82 19.81 2.40
C ASP A 471 -9.41 18.43 2.95
N GLY A 472 -8.78 17.61 2.09
CA GLY A 472 -8.30 16.29 2.50
C GLY A 472 -8.12 15.32 1.36
N TYR A 473 -7.68 14.10 1.71
CA TYR A 473 -7.48 13.01 0.77
C TYR A 473 -8.30 11.79 1.16
N LEU A 474 -9.27 11.42 0.32
CA LEU A 474 -10.05 10.19 0.45
C LEU A 474 -10.51 9.69 -0.91
N GLY A 475 -10.37 8.40 -1.17
CA GLY A 475 -10.74 7.78 -2.45
C GLY A 475 -12.24 7.58 -2.67
N PHE A 476 -13.10 7.92 -1.69
CA PHE A 476 -14.55 7.81 -1.80
C PHE A 476 -15.20 8.69 -0.72
N TYR A 477 -15.81 9.76 -1.14
CA TYR A 477 -16.64 10.67 -0.37
C TYR A 477 -17.77 11.19 -1.27
N SER A 478 -18.70 11.96 -0.75
CA SER A 478 -19.88 12.44 -1.48
C SER A 478 -19.52 13.21 -2.75
N GLN A 479 -20.15 12.88 -3.87
CA GLN A 479 -20.01 13.61 -5.13
C GLN A 479 -20.48 15.06 -4.98
N GLN A 480 -21.54 15.29 -4.22
CA GLN A 480 -22.04 16.65 -3.93
C GLN A 480 -20.97 17.48 -3.22
N TYR A 481 -20.27 16.90 -2.23
CA TYR A 481 -19.19 17.60 -1.54
C TYR A 481 -18.02 17.94 -2.49
N LYS A 482 -17.69 17.06 -3.41
CA LYS A 482 -16.70 17.34 -4.46
C LYS A 482 -17.08 18.58 -5.27
N GLU A 483 -18.34 18.69 -5.65
CA GLU A 483 -18.85 19.82 -6.43
C GLU A 483 -18.88 21.12 -5.61
N ASP A 484 -19.27 21.04 -4.35
CA ASP A 484 -19.26 22.19 -3.44
C ASP A 484 -17.83 22.68 -3.17
N PHE A 485 -16.90 21.78 -2.89
CA PHE A 485 -15.50 22.13 -2.69
C PHE A 485 -14.83 22.65 -3.98
N ARG A 486 -15.27 22.15 -5.16
CA ARG A 486 -14.81 22.65 -6.46
C ARG A 486 -15.05 24.15 -6.63
N ARG A 487 -16.12 24.71 -6.05
CA ARG A 487 -16.41 26.15 -6.10
C ARG A 487 -15.30 26.95 -5.41
N ILE A 488 -14.76 26.44 -4.30
CA ILE A 488 -13.66 27.10 -3.58
C ILE A 488 -12.42 27.20 -4.47
N ILE A 489 -12.07 26.11 -5.15
CA ILE A 489 -10.83 25.99 -5.93
C ILE A 489 -10.96 26.36 -7.40
N ALA A 490 -12.16 26.75 -7.86
CA ALA A 490 -12.43 27.07 -9.25
C ALA A 490 -11.44 28.11 -9.83
N PRO A 491 -11.10 29.21 -9.11
CA PRO A 491 -10.16 30.19 -9.64
C PRO A 491 -8.76 29.61 -9.93
N ALA A 492 -8.30 28.65 -9.13
CA ALA A 492 -7.01 27.96 -9.38
C ALA A 492 -7.11 26.97 -10.55
N LEU A 493 -8.23 26.22 -10.64
CA LEU A 493 -8.44 25.23 -11.70
C LEU A 493 -8.63 25.87 -13.08
N GLU A 494 -9.17 27.09 -13.16
CA GLU A 494 -9.31 27.82 -14.42
C GLU A 494 -7.96 28.30 -14.98
N ARG A 495 -6.94 28.40 -14.14
CA ARG A 495 -5.58 28.83 -14.54
C ARG A 495 -4.75 27.68 -15.10
N VAL A 496 -4.96 26.45 -14.65
CA VAL A 496 -4.13 25.27 -14.98
C VAL A 496 -5.01 24.09 -15.39
N GLU A 497 -5.01 23.80 -16.69
CA GLU A 497 -5.84 22.72 -17.25
C GLU A 497 -5.50 21.33 -16.68
N GLN A 498 -4.22 21.05 -16.44
CA GLN A 498 -3.79 19.75 -15.90
C GLN A 498 -4.33 19.52 -14.48
N THR A 499 -4.32 20.56 -13.64
CA THR A 499 -4.87 20.49 -12.28
C THR A 499 -6.39 20.35 -12.32
N ARG A 500 -7.07 21.05 -13.27
CA ARG A 500 -8.51 20.91 -13.51
C ARG A 500 -8.87 19.48 -13.90
N ILE A 501 -8.18 18.90 -14.88
CA ILE A 501 -8.40 17.50 -15.30
C ILE A 501 -8.18 16.56 -14.11
N TYR A 502 -7.09 16.76 -13.37
CA TYR A 502 -6.78 15.93 -12.21
C TYR A 502 -7.89 15.95 -11.15
N TYR A 503 -8.43 17.12 -10.84
CA TYR A 503 -9.53 17.23 -9.88
C TYR A 503 -10.87 16.75 -10.44
N ASP A 504 -11.23 17.18 -11.65
CA ASP A 504 -12.52 16.87 -12.26
C ASP A 504 -12.66 15.37 -12.55
N ASP A 505 -11.60 14.75 -13.12
CA ASP A 505 -11.63 13.34 -13.55
C ASP A 505 -11.40 12.35 -12.41
N TRP A 506 -10.68 12.75 -11.34
CA TRP A 506 -10.39 11.86 -10.22
C TRP A 506 -10.91 12.39 -8.89
N GLY A 507 -10.48 13.57 -8.48
CA GLY A 507 -11.02 14.35 -7.35
C GLY A 507 -10.77 13.79 -5.95
N ALA A 508 -10.03 12.71 -5.77
CA ALA A 508 -9.81 12.12 -4.45
C ALA A 508 -8.96 13.02 -3.52
N ARG A 509 -8.20 13.98 -4.07
CA ARG A 509 -7.50 15.03 -3.33
C ARG A 509 -8.24 16.36 -3.46
N ALA A 510 -9.12 16.64 -2.51
CA ALA A 510 -9.75 17.94 -2.37
C ALA A 510 -8.76 18.88 -1.65
N TYR A 511 -7.84 19.50 -2.40
CA TYR A 511 -6.80 20.39 -1.88
C TYR A 511 -7.00 21.81 -2.38
N LEU A 512 -6.46 22.79 -1.67
CA LEU A 512 -6.27 24.13 -2.23
C LEU A 512 -5.07 24.07 -3.20
N TYR A 513 -5.38 24.19 -4.50
CA TYR A 513 -4.38 24.14 -5.57
C TYR A 513 -3.72 25.50 -5.79
N SER A 514 -2.45 25.51 -6.22
CA SER A 514 -1.82 26.71 -6.75
C SER A 514 -2.38 27.04 -8.14
N GLY A 515 -2.34 28.30 -8.52
CA GLY A 515 -2.68 28.72 -9.88
C GLY A 515 -1.54 28.51 -10.87
N THR A 516 -0.61 27.57 -10.63
CA THR A 516 0.58 27.26 -11.42
C THR A 516 0.69 25.75 -11.64
N ASP A 517 1.57 25.35 -12.57
CA ASP A 517 1.84 23.92 -12.85
C ASP A 517 2.60 23.22 -11.71
N LEU A 518 3.20 23.99 -10.81
CA LEU A 518 3.98 23.45 -9.71
C LEU A 518 3.08 23.10 -8.52
N SER A 519 3.15 21.84 -8.06
CA SER A 519 2.51 21.46 -6.80
C SER A 519 3.24 22.13 -5.63
N ILE A 520 2.52 22.90 -4.84
CA ILE A 520 3.03 23.51 -3.61
C ILE A 520 2.88 22.61 -2.38
N VAL A 521 2.12 21.52 -2.51
CA VAL A 521 1.96 20.51 -1.45
C VAL A 521 3.16 19.58 -1.48
N GLN A 522 4.16 19.87 -0.66
CA GLN A 522 5.47 19.21 -0.64
C GLN A 522 5.83 18.78 0.79
N ALA A 523 6.56 17.68 0.90
CA ALA A 523 7.07 17.18 2.18
C ALA A 523 8.56 17.53 2.35
N THR A 524 8.91 18.78 2.05
CA THR A 524 10.27 19.33 2.12
C THR A 524 10.31 20.56 3.03
N LYS A 525 11.48 20.87 3.59
CA LYS A 525 11.68 22.08 4.40
C LYS A 525 11.47 23.32 3.56
N THR A 526 11.99 23.30 2.33
CA THR A 526 11.79 24.37 1.34
C THR A 526 10.48 24.13 0.59
N VAL A 527 9.62 25.14 0.51
CA VAL A 527 8.44 25.10 -0.36
C VAL A 527 8.80 25.78 -1.69
N TYR A 528 8.78 25.00 -2.75
CA TYR A 528 9.05 25.49 -4.10
C TYR A 528 7.75 26.01 -4.72
N ALA A 529 7.64 27.32 -4.86
CA ALA A 529 6.51 28.00 -5.48
C ALA A 529 6.99 28.99 -6.54
N THR A 530 6.21 29.21 -7.60
CA THR A 530 6.49 30.19 -8.65
C THR A 530 5.92 31.55 -8.32
N ASP A 531 4.85 31.61 -7.55
CA ASP A 531 4.29 32.80 -6.94
C ASP A 531 3.84 32.50 -5.51
N TYR A 532 3.43 33.53 -4.79
CA TYR A 532 2.97 33.47 -3.41
C TYR A 532 1.51 33.87 -3.28
N ASP A 533 0.77 33.85 -4.38
CA ASP A 533 -0.65 34.15 -4.43
C ASP A 533 -1.50 32.90 -4.15
N ILE A 534 -2.67 33.11 -3.58
CA ILE A 534 -3.71 32.10 -3.45
C ILE A 534 -4.88 32.43 -4.39
N TYR A 535 -5.39 31.41 -5.08
CA TYR A 535 -6.48 31.53 -6.04
C TYR A 535 -7.69 30.72 -5.59
N ILE A 536 -8.53 31.33 -4.73
CA ILE A 536 -9.72 30.70 -4.17
C ILE A 536 -10.92 31.65 -4.26
N ASP A 537 -12.12 31.05 -4.25
CA ASP A 537 -13.36 31.77 -3.94
C ASP A 537 -13.59 31.73 -2.42
N VAL A 538 -13.27 32.83 -1.74
CA VAL A 538 -13.40 32.94 -0.28
C VAL A 538 -14.86 32.97 0.18
N ASP A 539 -15.79 33.39 -0.67
CA ASP A 539 -17.22 33.36 -0.33
C ASP A 539 -17.72 31.91 -0.33
N ALA A 540 -17.35 31.12 -1.35
CA ALA A 540 -17.62 29.67 -1.35
C ALA A 540 -16.95 28.95 -0.16
N PHE A 541 -15.71 29.35 0.22
CA PHE A 541 -15.05 28.82 1.41
C PHE A 541 -15.84 29.08 2.69
N ARG A 542 -16.35 30.31 2.87
CA ARG A 542 -17.20 30.66 4.02
C ARG A 542 -18.56 29.96 3.99
N GLU A 543 -19.16 29.79 2.81
CA GLU A 543 -20.43 29.07 2.66
C GLU A 543 -20.33 27.62 3.13
N LEU A 544 -19.16 26.97 2.93
CA LEU A 544 -18.86 25.66 3.49
C LEU A 544 -18.46 25.69 4.98
N GLY A 545 -18.46 26.86 5.63
CA GLY A 545 -18.12 27.03 7.04
C GLY A 545 -16.63 27.31 7.30
N GLY A 546 -15.82 27.52 6.26
CA GLY A 546 -14.39 27.77 6.36
C GLY A 546 -14.06 29.06 7.12
N THR A 547 -13.14 28.99 8.05
CA THR A 547 -12.70 30.09 8.89
C THR A 547 -11.22 30.38 8.72
N TYR A 548 -10.34 29.37 8.80
CA TYR A 548 -8.91 29.54 8.75
C TYR A 548 -8.28 28.84 7.53
N ILE A 549 -7.20 29.46 7.01
CA ILE A 549 -6.28 28.85 6.06
C ILE A 549 -4.90 28.85 6.70
N PHE A 550 -4.33 27.65 6.82
CA PHE A 550 -2.98 27.45 7.29
C PHE A 550 -2.05 27.31 6.08
N SER A 551 -1.10 28.22 5.92
CA SER A 551 -0.26 28.30 4.74
C SER A 551 1.22 28.16 5.08
N ARG A 552 1.97 27.43 4.26
CA ARG A 552 3.44 27.46 4.30
C ARG A 552 4.04 28.61 3.47
N LEU A 553 3.21 29.34 2.75
CA LEU A 553 3.59 30.52 1.98
C LEU A 553 3.03 31.79 2.65
N GLU A 554 3.85 32.83 2.72
CA GLU A 554 3.36 34.15 3.05
C GLU A 554 2.62 34.72 1.83
N LEU A 555 1.29 34.84 1.91
CA LEU A 555 0.44 35.17 0.76
C LEU A 555 0.58 36.64 0.41
N THR A 556 0.96 36.93 -0.85
CA THR A 556 1.13 38.33 -1.34
C THR A 556 -0.19 38.98 -1.69
N ASN A 557 -1.22 38.22 -2.08
CA ASN A 557 -2.54 38.69 -2.42
C ASN A 557 -3.61 38.42 -1.33
N ALA A 558 -3.22 38.16 -0.08
CA ALA A 558 -4.16 37.77 0.98
C ALA A 558 -5.35 38.72 1.11
N ALA A 559 -5.11 40.04 1.15
CA ALA A 559 -6.16 41.07 1.28
C ALA A 559 -7.12 41.06 0.07
N GLU A 560 -6.59 40.90 -1.15
CA GLU A 560 -7.37 40.83 -2.38
C GLU A 560 -8.22 39.58 -2.44
N ALA A 561 -7.69 38.45 -1.92
CA ALA A 561 -8.41 37.20 -1.77
C ALA A 561 -9.40 37.20 -0.60
N GLY A 562 -9.59 38.33 0.11
CA GLY A 562 -10.50 38.43 1.24
C GLY A 562 -10.03 37.70 2.50
N LEU A 563 -8.71 37.57 2.68
CA LEU A 563 -8.06 36.96 3.82
C LEU A 563 -7.31 37.99 4.66
N VAL A 564 -7.29 37.78 5.97
CA VAL A 564 -6.52 38.61 6.92
C VAL A 564 -5.53 37.69 7.62
N GLN A 565 -4.25 38.04 7.56
CA GLN A 565 -3.22 37.33 8.31
C GLN A 565 -3.43 37.57 9.82
N VAL A 566 -3.52 36.49 10.57
CA VAL A 566 -3.67 36.49 12.02
C VAL A 566 -2.30 36.56 12.68
N ASP A 567 -1.41 35.60 12.31
CA ASP A 567 -0.06 35.49 12.84
C ASP A 567 0.79 34.56 11.96
N SER A 568 2.05 34.39 12.32
CA SER A 568 2.97 33.41 11.73
C SER A 568 3.80 32.72 12.79
N PHE A 569 3.98 31.41 12.64
CA PHE A 569 4.64 30.56 13.60
C PHE A 569 5.72 29.74 12.94
N THR A 570 6.88 29.61 13.57
CA THR A 570 8.01 28.84 13.02
C THR A 570 8.37 27.73 13.99
N ALA A 571 8.51 26.50 13.48
CA ALA A 571 8.98 25.37 14.25
C ALA A 571 10.34 25.67 14.90
N ARG A 572 10.56 25.16 16.11
CA ARG A 572 11.78 25.48 16.89
C ARG A 572 13.08 25.09 16.19
N ASP A 573 13.03 24.08 15.35
CA ASP A 573 14.16 23.62 14.52
C ASP A 573 14.27 24.35 13.17
N GLY A 574 13.36 25.29 12.90
CA GLY A 574 13.32 26.05 11.64
C GLY A 574 12.83 25.26 10.43
N SER A 575 12.37 24.02 10.59
CA SER A 575 11.97 23.13 9.49
C SER A 575 10.72 23.60 8.75
N CYS A 576 9.85 24.34 9.42
CA CYS A 576 8.54 24.75 8.89
C CYS A 576 8.12 26.10 9.48
N THR A 577 7.63 26.99 8.63
CA THR A 577 6.87 28.19 9.04
C THR A 577 5.45 28.07 8.54
N VAL A 578 4.48 28.37 9.39
CA VAL A 578 3.05 28.37 9.09
C VAL A 578 2.48 29.76 9.31
N TYR A 579 1.90 30.32 8.27
CA TYR A 579 1.14 31.57 8.30
C TYR A 579 -0.33 31.24 8.46
N VAL A 580 -0.98 31.85 9.44
CA VAL A 580 -2.40 31.64 9.70
C VAL A 580 -3.20 32.82 9.16
N TYR A 581 -4.10 32.50 8.24
CA TYR A 581 -5.05 33.48 7.67
C TYR A 581 -6.45 33.18 8.12
N ARG A 582 -7.25 34.23 8.30
CA ARG A 582 -8.67 34.15 8.59
C ARG A 582 -9.47 34.75 7.46
N ALA A 583 -10.53 34.09 7.03
CA ALA A 583 -11.47 34.68 6.09
C ALA A 583 -12.09 35.97 6.70
N ALA A 584 -11.95 37.10 5.99
CA ALA A 584 -12.47 38.39 6.47
C ALA A 584 -14.00 38.30 6.68
N ALA A 585 -14.53 38.92 7.71
CA ALA A 585 -15.96 39.05 7.87
C ALA A 585 -16.54 39.90 6.70
N LYS A 586 -17.76 39.54 6.23
CA LYS A 586 -18.46 40.37 5.24
C LYS A 586 -18.84 41.70 5.83
#